data_31b95458a71a272f3303b980ffd0c24c
#
_entry.id   31b95458a71a272f3303b980ffd0c24c
#
_cell.length_a   1.000
_cell.length_b   1.000
_cell.length_c   1.000
_cell.angle_alpha   90.00
_cell.angle_beta   90.00
_cell.angle_gamma   90.00
#
_symmetry.space_group_name_H-M   'P 1'
#
loop_
_entity.id
_entity.type
_entity.pdbx_description
1 polymer ?
#
loop_
_entity_poly.entity_id
_entity_poly.type
_entity_poly.pdbx_seq_one_letter_code
_entity_poly.pdbx_strand_id
1 'polypeptide(L)'
;MRDIASVGLTSREACGDTVRNVQGCHLAGACPYEILDISAWAEAAHQHFLRHPLGQRLPRKFKINFSGCATDCGQAMFNDVGVIAAARQHDDGSVEAGFRVFVAGGLGANPHPALALEAFTPREE
;
A
#
# COMPACT_ATOMS: atom_id res chain seq x y z
N MET A 1 3.62 -25.68 -1.72
CA MET A 1 2.47 -25.16 -0.93
C MET A 1 2.53 -25.61 0.53
N ARG A 2 2.77 -26.91 0.82
CA ARG A 2 2.89 -27.40 2.21
C ARG A 2 4.04 -26.75 2.95
N ASP A 3 5.18 -26.59 2.29
CA ASP A 3 6.40 -26.01 2.88
C ASP A 3 6.22 -24.51 3.22
N ILE A 4 5.47 -23.77 2.40
CA ILE A 4 5.10 -22.38 2.68
C ILE A 4 4.21 -22.30 3.93
N ALA A 5 3.21 -23.19 4.01
CA ALA A 5 2.30 -23.23 5.15
C ALA A 5 2.99 -23.66 6.45
N SER A 6 4.02 -24.52 6.37
CA SER A 6 4.77 -24.98 7.56
C SER A 6 5.56 -23.89 8.27
N VAL A 7 5.87 -22.80 7.56
CA VAL A 7 6.54 -21.61 8.11
C VAL A 7 5.57 -20.43 8.36
N GLY A 8 4.26 -20.71 8.40
CA GLY A 8 3.23 -19.72 8.70
C GLY A 8 2.83 -18.80 7.55
N LEU A 9 3.38 -18.99 6.36
CA LEU A 9 3.03 -18.20 5.19
C LEU A 9 1.80 -18.77 4.48
N THR A 10 1.11 -17.93 3.72
CA THR A 10 -0.07 -18.31 2.94
C THR A 10 0.03 -17.83 1.50
N SER A 11 -0.51 -18.63 0.58
CA SER A 11 -0.73 -18.23 -0.82
C SER A 11 -2.18 -17.86 -1.11
N ARG A 12 -2.99 -17.70 -0.08
CA ARG A 12 -4.39 -17.31 -0.23
C ARG A 12 -4.48 -15.94 -0.87
N GLU A 13 -5.49 -15.79 -1.73
CA GLU A 13 -5.74 -14.55 -2.47
C GLU A 13 -4.58 -14.11 -3.38
N ALA A 14 -3.64 -15.00 -3.66
CA ALA A 14 -2.60 -14.74 -4.66
C ALA A 14 -3.13 -14.74 -6.10
N CYS A 15 -4.37 -15.20 -6.31
CA CYS A 15 -5.01 -15.28 -7.62
C CYS A 15 -6.52 -15.00 -7.49
N GLY A 16 -7.14 -14.62 -8.60
CA GLY A 16 -8.58 -14.35 -8.66
C GLY A 16 -8.90 -12.85 -8.64
N ASP A 17 -10.17 -12.54 -8.69
CA ASP A 17 -10.71 -11.18 -8.66
C ASP A 17 -10.99 -10.78 -7.20
N THR A 18 -9.91 -10.63 -6.47
CA THR A 18 -9.87 -10.31 -5.04
C THR A 18 -8.93 -9.14 -4.79
N VAL A 19 -8.89 -8.64 -3.54
CA VAL A 19 -7.78 -7.81 -3.09
C VAL A 19 -6.54 -8.70 -3.04
N ARG A 20 -5.70 -8.58 -4.05
CA ARG A 20 -4.48 -9.36 -4.26
C ARG A 20 -3.26 -8.51 -4.02
N ASN A 21 -2.35 -8.99 -3.21
CA ASN A 21 -1.10 -8.30 -2.90
C ASN A 21 -1.32 -6.93 -2.24
N VAL A 22 -1.46 -6.93 -0.95
CA VAL A 22 -1.11 -5.74 -0.16
C VAL A 22 0.40 -5.80 0.02
N GLN A 23 1.11 -4.84 -0.56
CA GLN A 23 2.58 -4.82 -0.59
C GLN A 23 3.12 -3.56 0.04
N GLY A 24 4.29 -3.67 0.66
CA GLY A 24 5.07 -2.56 1.14
C GLY A 24 6.40 -2.42 0.39
N CYS A 25 7.05 -1.28 0.57
CA CYS A 25 8.43 -1.07 0.14
C CYS A 25 9.33 -2.16 0.73
N HIS A 26 10.19 -2.77 -0.10
CA HIS A 26 11.08 -3.86 0.30
C HIS A 26 12.16 -3.46 1.31
N LEU A 27 12.38 -2.16 1.53
CA LEU A 27 13.30 -1.61 2.53
C LEU A 27 12.58 -0.99 3.74
N ALA A 28 11.26 -1.20 3.88
CA ALA A 28 10.50 -0.65 5.00
C ALA A 28 11.11 -1.06 6.34
N GLY A 29 11.24 -0.11 7.26
CA GLY A 29 11.86 -0.29 8.57
C GLY A 29 13.41 -0.30 8.57
N ALA A 30 14.04 -0.24 7.39
CA ALA A 30 15.50 -0.25 7.27
C ALA A 30 16.05 0.87 6.35
N CYS A 31 15.18 1.57 5.64
CA CYS A 31 15.59 2.60 4.68
C CYS A 31 15.93 3.90 5.39
N PRO A 32 17.15 4.47 5.21
CA PRO A 32 17.52 5.73 5.85
C PRO A 32 16.78 6.96 5.30
N TYR A 33 16.04 6.78 4.22
CA TYR A 33 15.30 7.87 3.54
C TYR A 33 13.79 7.77 3.74
N GLU A 34 13.29 6.76 4.47
CA GLU A 34 11.87 6.66 4.72
C GLU A 34 11.37 7.75 5.68
N ILE A 35 10.18 8.26 5.40
CA ILE A 35 9.47 9.21 6.27
C ILE A 35 8.77 8.45 7.39
N LEU A 36 8.18 7.29 7.03
CA LEU A 36 7.52 6.36 7.94
C LEU A 36 7.86 4.92 7.56
N ASP A 37 8.10 4.08 8.55
CA ASP A 37 8.08 2.64 8.37
C ASP A 37 6.63 2.20 8.15
N ILE A 38 6.33 1.81 6.92
CA ILE A 38 4.96 1.44 6.50
C ILE A 38 4.58 0.00 6.82
N SER A 39 5.45 -0.78 7.44
CA SER A 39 5.24 -2.22 7.64
C SER A 39 3.97 -2.52 8.42
N ALA A 40 3.70 -1.76 9.49
CA ALA A 40 2.51 -1.98 10.32
C ALA A 40 1.20 -1.68 9.57
N TRP A 41 1.16 -0.63 8.72
CA TRP A 41 -0.02 -0.28 7.93
C TRP A 41 -0.25 -1.28 6.79
N ALA A 42 0.80 -1.71 6.12
CA ALA A 42 0.71 -2.72 5.08
C ALA A 42 0.20 -4.06 5.65
N GLU A 43 0.71 -4.47 6.81
CA GLU A 43 0.25 -5.67 7.51
C GLU A 43 -1.20 -5.53 7.98
N ALA A 44 -1.58 -4.40 8.58
CA ALA A 44 -2.96 -4.16 9.02
C ALA A 44 -3.94 -4.20 7.84
N ALA A 45 -3.60 -3.58 6.72
CA ALA A 45 -4.39 -3.64 5.50
C ALA A 45 -4.48 -5.08 4.95
N HIS A 46 -3.37 -5.83 4.93
CA HIS A 46 -3.37 -7.23 4.53
C HIS A 46 -4.31 -8.06 5.39
N GLN A 47 -4.22 -7.96 6.71
CA GLN A 47 -5.07 -8.71 7.64
C GLN A 47 -6.55 -8.32 7.52
N HIS A 48 -6.84 -7.03 7.30
CA HIS A 48 -8.20 -6.55 7.12
C HIS A 48 -8.86 -7.13 5.87
N PHE A 49 -8.14 -7.17 4.74
CA PHE A 49 -8.69 -7.64 3.48
C PHE A 49 -8.60 -9.16 3.30
N LEU A 50 -7.73 -9.84 4.04
CA LEU A 50 -7.59 -11.29 3.96
C LEU A 50 -8.92 -11.97 4.32
N ARG A 51 -9.54 -12.63 3.33
CA ARG A 51 -10.86 -13.26 3.44
C ARG A 51 -12.02 -12.30 3.75
N HIS A 52 -11.83 -10.99 3.60
CA HIS A 52 -12.93 -10.06 3.77
C HIS A 52 -14.03 -10.33 2.73
N PRO A 53 -15.30 -10.49 3.13
CA PRO A 53 -16.37 -10.91 2.21
C PRO A 53 -16.51 -10.02 0.96
N LEU A 54 -16.37 -8.71 1.12
CA LEU A 54 -16.43 -7.76 0.00
C LEU A 54 -15.21 -7.88 -0.93
N GLY A 55 -14.06 -8.32 -0.41
CA GLY A 55 -12.84 -8.50 -1.18
C GLY A 55 -12.77 -9.78 -2.00
N GLN A 56 -13.74 -10.72 -1.85
CA GLN A 56 -13.69 -12.03 -2.49
C GLN A 56 -14.35 -12.10 -3.88
N ARG A 57 -15.10 -11.08 -4.26
CA ARG A 57 -15.88 -11.04 -5.52
C ARG A 57 -15.81 -9.67 -6.16
N LEU A 58 -14.60 -9.19 -6.38
CA LEU A 58 -14.41 -7.94 -7.10
C LEU A 58 -14.59 -8.17 -8.61
N PRO A 59 -14.94 -7.14 -9.39
CA PRO A 59 -15.05 -7.25 -10.84
C PRO A 59 -13.69 -7.51 -11.52
N ARG A 60 -12.60 -7.20 -10.84
CA ARG A 60 -11.22 -7.42 -11.26
C ARG A 60 -10.31 -7.54 -10.03
N LYS A 61 -9.10 -8.08 -10.23
CA LYS A 61 -8.03 -8.06 -9.23
C LYS A 61 -7.80 -6.65 -8.71
N PHE A 62 -7.51 -6.51 -7.44
CA PHE A 62 -7.27 -5.23 -6.78
C PHE A 62 -5.97 -5.29 -5.98
N LYS A 63 -5.14 -4.28 -6.10
CA LYS A 63 -3.84 -4.21 -5.44
C LYS A 63 -3.71 -2.94 -4.62
N ILE A 64 -3.11 -3.07 -3.45
CA ILE A 64 -2.82 -1.96 -2.54
C ILE A 64 -1.33 -1.95 -2.25
N ASN A 65 -0.65 -0.85 -2.52
CA ASN A 65 0.78 -0.74 -2.30
C ASN A 65 1.12 0.44 -1.39
N PHE A 66 2.08 0.20 -0.50
CA PHE A 66 2.59 1.19 0.44
C PHE A 66 4.04 1.55 0.15
N SER A 67 4.39 2.83 0.20
CA SER A 67 5.75 3.34 0.08
C SER A 67 6.10 4.26 1.25
N GLY A 68 7.26 4.06 1.85
CA GLY A 68 7.73 4.82 3.00
C GLY A 68 8.23 6.23 2.69
N CYS A 69 8.33 6.60 1.41
CA CYS A 69 8.73 7.93 0.95
C CYS A 69 8.36 8.15 -0.52
N ALA A 70 8.59 9.38 -1.01
CA ALA A 70 8.27 9.80 -2.38
C ALA A 70 9.09 9.10 -3.49
N THR A 71 10.15 8.35 -3.15
CA THR A 71 10.88 7.52 -4.13
C THR A 71 10.01 6.39 -4.68
N ASP A 72 8.96 6.02 -3.95
CA ASP A 72 7.95 5.05 -4.37
C ASP A 72 8.50 3.68 -4.74
N CYS A 73 9.45 3.13 -3.97
CA CYS A 73 9.98 1.79 -4.17
C CYS A 73 8.90 0.69 -4.05
N GLY A 74 7.81 0.95 -3.32
CA GLY A 74 6.63 0.09 -3.23
C GLY A 74 5.74 0.14 -4.47
N GLN A 75 6.06 1.02 -5.43
CA GLN A 75 5.33 1.12 -6.70
C GLN A 75 3.84 1.47 -6.53
N ALA A 76 3.55 2.35 -5.58
CA ALA A 76 2.19 2.77 -5.25
C ALA A 76 1.49 3.48 -6.42
N MET A 77 2.23 4.28 -7.21
CA MET A 77 1.69 5.17 -8.24
C MET A 77 1.04 4.48 -9.44
N PHE A 78 1.17 3.17 -9.61
CA PHE A 78 0.54 2.46 -10.73
C PHE A 78 -0.26 1.22 -10.29
N ASN A 79 -0.69 1.22 -9.04
CA ASN A 79 -1.61 0.22 -8.51
C ASN A 79 -3.00 0.81 -8.26
N ASP A 80 -3.99 -0.05 -7.99
CA ASP A 80 -5.39 0.37 -7.82
C ASP A 80 -5.54 1.33 -6.64
N VAL A 81 -4.79 1.09 -5.55
CA VAL A 81 -4.59 2.02 -4.44
C VAL A 81 -3.11 2.11 -4.12
N GLY A 82 -2.62 3.32 -4.02
CA GLY A 82 -1.26 3.65 -3.60
C GLY A 82 -1.26 4.53 -2.36
N VAL A 83 -0.44 4.19 -1.38
CA VAL A 83 -0.26 4.96 -0.15
C VAL A 83 1.20 5.30 -0.02
N ILE A 84 1.55 6.58 -0.04
CA ILE A 84 2.93 7.06 0.02
C ILE A 84 3.10 7.92 1.26
N ALA A 85 4.03 7.55 2.12
CA ALA A 85 4.36 8.35 3.30
C ALA A 85 4.87 9.73 2.88
N ALA A 86 4.39 10.75 3.58
CA ALA A 86 4.69 12.15 3.34
C ALA A 86 4.87 12.90 4.65
N ALA A 87 5.60 13.99 4.60
CA ALA A 87 5.73 14.94 5.71
C ALA A 87 5.08 16.25 5.32
N ARG A 88 4.34 16.85 6.24
CA ARG A 88 3.78 18.20 6.12
C ARG A 88 4.42 19.10 7.16
N GLN A 89 4.93 20.25 6.71
CA GLN A 89 5.42 21.29 7.60
C GLN A 89 4.29 22.26 7.90
N HIS A 90 4.13 22.59 9.19
CA HIS A 90 3.19 23.58 9.66
C HIS A 90 3.85 24.97 9.78
N ASP A 91 3.04 26.02 9.88
CA ASP A 91 3.50 27.42 9.98
C ASP A 91 4.32 27.68 11.25
N ASP A 92 4.12 26.89 12.29
CA ASP A 92 4.89 26.94 13.55
C ASP A 92 6.25 26.23 13.46
N GLY A 93 6.60 25.67 12.29
CA GLY A 93 7.83 24.94 12.04
C GLY A 93 7.78 23.47 12.44
N SER A 94 6.71 23.00 13.04
CA SER A 94 6.54 21.58 13.34
C SER A 94 6.36 20.74 12.05
N VAL A 95 6.76 19.46 12.13
CA VAL A 95 6.65 18.53 11.00
C VAL A 95 5.73 17.36 11.42
N GLU A 96 4.69 17.16 10.66
CA GLU A 96 3.75 16.05 10.83
C GLU A 96 3.99 15.01 9.75
N ALA A 97 4.14 13.75 10.15
CA ALA A 97 4.22 12.63 9.23
C ALA A 97 2.83 12.02 9.01
N GLY A 98 2.56 11.65 7.78
CA GLY A 98 1.29 11.07 7.36
C GLY A 98 1.42 10.43 5.99
N PHE A 99 0.32 10.39 5.25
CA PHE A 99 0.23 9.73 3.97
C PHE A 99 -0.40 10.60 2.89
N ARG A 100 -0.04 10.34 1.66
CA ARG A 100 -0.79 10.71 0.46
C ARG A 100 -1.41 9.47 -0.12
N VAL A 101 -2.71 9.52 -0.39
CA VAL A 101 -3.47 8.41 -0.95
C VAL A 101 -3.73 8.66 -2.43
N PHE A 102 -3.47 7.64 -3.23
CA PHE A 102 -3.62 7.65 -4.68
C PHE A 102 -4.52 6.50 -5.11
N VAL A 103 -5.28 6.69 -6.16
CA VAL A 103 -6.20 5.67 -6.69
C VAL A 103 -6.14 5.57 -8.21
N ALA A 104 -6.60 4.44 -8.72
CA ALA A 104 -6.79 4.21 -10.15
C ALA A 104 -5.52 4.25 -10.99
N GLY A 105 -4.36 3.85 -10.44
CA GLY A 105 -3.15 3.63 -11.24
C GLY A 105 -3.22 2.32 -12.03
N GLY A 106 -2.42 2.21 -13.07
CA GLY A 106 -2.39 1.00 -13.88
C GLY A 106 -1.22 0.90 -14.85
N LEU A 107 -0.75 -0.34 -15.07
CA LEU A 107 0.24 -0.72 -16.09
C LEU A 107 -0.32 -1.72 -17.12
N GLY A 108 -1.62 -1.64 -17.38
CA GLY A 108 -2.27 -2.47 -18.41
C GLY A 108 -2.01 -1.99 -19.83
N ALA A 109 -2.97 -2.26 -20.74
CA ALA A 109 -2.88 -1.82 -22.14
C ALA A 109 -2.79 -0.30 -22.30
N ASN A 110 -3.37 0.43 -21.34
CA ASN A 110 -3.26 1.89 -21.27
C ASN A 110 -2.62 2.25 -19.92
N PRO A 111 -1.29 2.33 -19.84
CA PRO A 111 -0.60 2.66 -18.59
C PRO A 111 -0.86 4.12 -18.20
N HIS A 112 -1.15 4.34 -16.94
CA HIS A 112 -1.35 5.67 -16.38
C HIS A 112 -0.98 5.71 -14.89
N PRO A 113 -0.47 6.84 -14.38
CA PRO A 113 -0.24 7.02 -12.97
C PRO A 113 -1.56 7.13 -12.21
N ALA A 114 -1.52 6.78 -10.93
CA ALA A 114 -2.64 6.97 -10.02
C ALA A 114 -2.94 8.46 -9.78
N LEU A 115 -4.20 8.76 -9.53
CA LEU A 115 -4.68 10.09 -9.21
C LEU A 115 -4.67 10.29 -7.69
N ALA A 116 -4.27 11.47 -7.23
CA ALA A 116 -4.34 11.80 -5.82
C ALA A 116 -5.82 11.85 -5.38
N LEU A 117 -6.16 11.04 -4.38
CA LEU A 117 -7.46 11.06 -3.72
C LEU A 117 -7.42 12.07 -2.57
N GLU A 118 -6.38 11.97 -1.74
CA GLU A 118 -6.13 12.87 -0.63
C GLU A 118 -4.72 13.48 -0.72
N ALA A 119 -4.62 14.77 -0.48
CA ALA A 119 -3.34 15.47 -0.53
C ALA A 119 -2.45 15.11 0.67
N PHE A 120 -3.07 14.90 1.84
CA PHE A 120 -2.39 14.49 3.05
C PHE A 120 -3.41 13.95 4.07
N THR A 121 -3.14 12.78 4.62
CA THR A 121 -3.88 12.14 5.70
C THR A 121 -2.92 11.94 6.87
N PRO A 122 -3.22 12.45 8.08
CA PRO A 122 -2.42 12.18 9.26
C PRO A 122 -2.29 10.68 9.53
N ARG A 123 -1.16 10.28 10.11
CA ARG A 123 -0.89 8.84 10.37
C ARG A 123 -1.84 8.18 11.38
N GLU A 124 -2.54 8.99 12.17
CA GLU A 124 -3.45 8.54 13.24
C GLU A 124 -4.90 8.38 12.76
N GLU A 125 -5.20 8.75 11.52
CA GLU A 125 -6.49 8.54 10.85
C GLU A 125 -6.47 7.30 9.95
#